data_db74bb796e79ecb0c8a151b74b4f82ec
#
_entry.id   db74bb796e79ecb0c8a151b74b4f82ec
#
_cell.length_a   1.000
_cell.length_b   1.000
_cell.length_c   1.000
_cell.angle_alpha   90.00
_cell.angle_beta   90.00
_cell.angle_gamma   90.00
#
_symmetry.space_group_name_H-M   'P 1'
#
loop_
_entity.id
_entity.type
_entity.pdbx_description
1 polymer ?
#
loop_
_entity_poly.entity_id
_entity_poly.type
_entity_poly.pdbx_seq_one_letter_code
_entity_poly.pdbx_strand_id
1 'polypeptide(L)'
;MEEQTSTMPGLFCKENMRRMIPMNAYVASVIENVKKKHGNEPEFVQTVEEVLTSIAPMVDKHPEYEKADLLNRMVEPERMFTFRVVWMDDNGNYHTNIGYRCQFNGAIGPYKGGLRFQPNVYPGIIKFLGFEQIFKNSLTGLPIGGGKGGSDFDPAGKSDAEIMRFCQSFMTALYRYIGPDIDVPAGDMGVGGREIGYLYGQYRRLKGVWENGVLTGKGFSYGGSLTRPEATGYGAMYYLQEVLNHEGEDIKGKTIACAGFGNVTWGICKKAMHLGAKVVTLSGPDGYIYDPDGVSSCEEKVNYLVEMRNSGRNKVKDYADKFGVQFFPGEKPWGVKVDVVMPSAMQNDVHMEHAKQIVANGIKYYIEVANMPTTNDALFYLMEQKNMIVAPSKAVNAGGVAVSALEMSQNSERLVWSAEEVDEKLKGIMKNIHKVSVEAAEEYGLGYNLVAGANIAGFKKVATAMMEQGIF
;
A
#
# COMPACT_ATOMS: atom_id res chain seq x y z
N MET A 1 -10.76 -7.02 48.51
CA MET A 1 -11.32 -7.37 47.19
C MET A 1 -11.40 -6.07 46.43
N GLU A 2 -10.34 -5.75 45.70
CA GLU A 2 -10.28 -4.58 44.78
C GLU A 2 -10.63 -5.07 43.38
N GLU A 3 -11.72 -4.53 42.84
CA GLU A 3 -12.11 -4.75 41.46
C GLU A 3 -11.11 -4.06 40.52
N GLN A 4 -10.29 -4.84 39.82
CA GLN A 4 -9.51 -4.36 38.69
C GLN A 4 -10.47 -4.12 37.52
N THR A 5 -10.83 -2.85 37.30
CA THR A 5 -11.49 -2.43 36.05
C THR A 5 -10.47 -2.49 34.92
N SER A 6 -10.60 -3.56 34.12
CA SER A 6 -9.89 -3.70 32.84
C SER A 6 -10.44 -2.65 31.86
N THR A 7 -9.75 -1.52 31.73
CA THR A 7 -10.00 -0.55 30.66
C THR A 7 -9.49 -1.09 29.34
N MET A 8 -10.42 -1.40 28.43
CA MET A 8 -10.09 -1.86 27.07
C MET A 8 -9.24 -0.82 26.30
N PRO A 9 -8.15 -1.22 25.63
CA PRO A 9 -7.26 -0.32 24.88
C PRO A 9 -7.97 0.50 23.78
N GLY A 10 -9.09 0.03 23.28
CA GLY A 10 -9.85 0.70 22.22
C GLY A 10 -10.60 1.99 22.62
N LEU A 11 -10.83 2.24 23.91
CA LEU A 11 -11.50 3.47 24.37
C LEU A 11 -10.55 4.68 24.37
N PHE A 12 -9.29 4.47 24.72
CA PHE A 12 -8.28 5.53 24.78
C PHE A 12 -7.97 6.14 23.39
N CYS A 13 -7.99 5.30 22.36
CA CYS A 13 -7.77 5.71 20.97
C CYS A 13 -8.91 6.60 20.44
N LYS A 14 -10.16 6.25 20.78
CA LYS A 14 -11.37 6.98 20.34
C LYS A 14 -11.47 8.40 20.94
N GLU A 15 -11.02 8.61 22.16
CA GLU A 15 -11.06 9.93 22.80
C GLU A 15 -10.00 10.88 22.24
N ASN A 16 -8.84 10.38 21.86
CA ASN A 16 -7.77 11.22 21.32
C ASN A 16 -8.06 11.66 19.87
N MET A 17 -8.62 10.79 19.03
CA MET A 17 -9.06 11.17 17.69
C MET A 17 -10.16 12.24 17.71
N ARG A 18 -11.11 12.14 18.64
CA ARG A 18 -12.19 13.15 18.83
C ARG A 18 -11.69 14.51 19.34
N ARG A 19 -10.51 14.56 19.97
CA ARG A 19 -9.89 15.84 20.42
C ARG A 19 -9.16 16.57 19.29
N MET A 20 -8.70 15.85 18.26
CA MET A 20 -7.95 16.45 17.15
C MET A 20 -8.83 17.01 16.05
N ILE A 21 -9.99 16.40 15.76
CA ILE A 21 -10.91 16.82 14.70
C ILE A 21 -12.36 16.70 15.22
N PRO A 22 -13.14 17.80 15.28
CA PRO A 22 -14.57 17.73 15.60
C PRO A 22 -15.28 16.83 14.59
N MET A 23 -16.01 15.83 15.05
CA MET A 23 -16.69 14.90 14.16
C MET A 23 -18.02 15.47 13.68
N ASN A 24 -18.16 15.67 12.39
CA ASN A 24 -19.40 15.99 11.72
C ASN A 24 -20.50 14.93 11.98
N ALA A 25 -21.76 15.35 12.21
CA ALA A 25 -22.84 14.45 12.54
C ALA A 25 -23.14 13.44 11.41
N TYR A 26 -23.07 13.86 10.15
CA TYR A 26 -23.23 12.99 9.00
C TYR A 26 -22.11 11.94 8.93
N VAL A 27 -20.85 12.36 9.08
CA VAL A 27 -19.70 11.43 9.14
C VAL A 27 -19.86 10.39 10.25
N ALA A 28 -20.26 10.84 11.46
CA ALA A 28 -20.51 9.94 12.58
C ALA A 28 -21.62 8.93 12.28
N SER A 29 -22.71 9.36 11.64
CA SER A 29 -23.82 8.49 11.26
C SER A 29 -23.40 7.42 10.26
N VAL A 30 -22.58 7.77 9.25
CA VAL A 30 -22.09 6.83 8.25
C VAL A 30 -21.15 5.78 8.90
N ILE A 31 -20.24 6.21 9.78
CA ILE A 31 -19.36 5.29 10.52
C ILE A 31 -20.17 4.29 11.35
N GLU A 32 -21.19 4.76 12.07
CA GLU A 32 -22.05 3.85 12.85
C GLU A 32 -22.87 2.89 11.96
N ASN A 33 -23.34 3.34 10.80
CA ASN A 33 -23.98 2.47 9.82
C ASN A 33 -23.04 1.38 9.30
N VAL A 34 -21.79 1.73 8.99
CA VAL A 34 -20.76 0.77 8.57
C VAL A 34 -20.47 -0.24 9.67
N LYS A 35 -20.30 0.20 10.92
CA LYS A 35 -20.10 -0.69 12.08
C LYS A 35 -21.26 -1.68 12.26
N LYS A 36 -22.49 -1.21 12.10
CA LYS A 36 -23.68 -2.05 12.20
C LYS A 36 -23.77 -3.06 11.06
N LYS A 37 -23.48 -2.66 9.84
CA LYS A 37 -23.62 -3.48 8.62
C LYS A 37 -22.45 -4.45 8.42
N HIS A 38 -21.23 -4.00 8.75
CA HIS A 38 -19.97 -4.71 8.48
C HIS A 38 -19.17 -5.07 9.75
N GLY A 39 -19.87 -5.25 10.89
CA GLY A 39 -19.20 -5.53 12.17
C GLY A 39 -18.37 -6.81 12.22
N ASN A 40 -18.57 -7.73 11.27
CA ASN A 40 -17.78 -8.94 11.07
C ASN A 40 -16.57 -8.75 10.13
N GLU A 41 -16.30 -7.52 9.68
CA GLU A 41 -15.20 -7.14 8.78
C GLU A 41 -14.35 -6.04 9.46
N PRO A 42 -13.63 -6.36 10.56
CA PRO A 42 -13.01 -5.36 11.43
C PRO A 42 -11.98 -4.48 10.73
N GLU A 43 -11.19 -5.01 9.80
CA GLU A 43 -10.19 -4.23 9.05
C GLU A 43 -10.86 -3.19 8.14
N PHE A 44 -11.99 -3.56 7.53
CA PHE A 44 -12.76 -2.63 6.71
C PHE A 44 -13.38 -1.52 7.56
N VAL A 45 -14.02 -1.87 8.69
CA VAL A 45 -14.61 -0.89 9.62
C VAL A 45 -13.54 0.08 10.15
N GLN A 46 -12.36 -0.44 10.54
CA GLN A 46 -11.25 0.37 11.03
C GLN A 46 -10.80 1.40 10.00
N THR A 47 -10.64 0.97 8.75
CA THR A 47 -10.16 1.86 7.67
C THR A 47 -11.19 2.92 7.30
N VAL A 48 -12.46 2.57 7.26
CA VAL A 48 -13.54 3.55 7.03
C VAL A 48 -13.56 4.58 8.16
N GLU A 49 -13.45 4.17 9.42
CA GLU A 49 -13.40 5.09 10.57
C GLU A 49 -12.21 6.05 10.47
N GLU A 50 -11.02 5.55 10.14
CA GLU A 50 -9.81 6.36 9.95
C GLU A 50 -9.99 7.42 8.85
N VAL A 51 -10.38 6.98 7.65
CA VAL A 51 -10.49 7.86 6.49
C VAL A 51 -11.59 8.90 6.68
N LEU A 52 -12.81 8.48 7.06
CA LEU A 52 -13.95 9.40 7.21
C LEU A 52 -13.71 10.43 8.34
N THR A 53 -13.06 10.03 9.43
CA THR A 53 -12.69 10.97 10.50
C THR A 53 -11.72 12.04 9.99
N SER A 54 -10.74 11.65 9.19
CA SER A 54 -9.71 12.57 8.68
C SER A 54 -10.25 13.58 7.67
N ILE A 55 -11.33 13.27 6.94
CA ILE A 55 -11.97 14.16 5.97
C ILE A 55 -13.13 14.99 6.55
N ALA A 56 -13.48 14.78 7.82
CA ALA A 56 -14.60 15.49 8.45
C ALA A 56 -14.54 17.02 8.30
N PRO A 57 -13.37 17.72 8.44
CA PRO A 57 -13.26 19.16 8.22
C PRO A 57 -13.65 19.61 6.80
N MET A 58 -13.47 18.74 5.81
CA MET A 58 -13.91 19.01 4.45
C MET A 58 -15.43 18.84 4.33
N VAL A 59 -15.98 17.76 4.89
CA VAL A 59 -17.42 17.48 4.84
C VAL A 59 -18.22 18.60 5.50
N ASP A 60 -17.71 19.20 6.59
CA ASP A 60 -18.32 20.35 7.26
C ASP A 60 -18.51 21.57 6.34
N LYS A 61 -17.60 21.76 5.38
CA LYS A 61 -17.66 22.88 4.42
C LYS A 61 -18.49 22.58 3.18
N HIS A 62 -18.95 21.32 3.00
CA HIS A 62 -19.62 20.81 1.80
C HIS A 62 -20.96 20.11 2.12
N PRO A 63 -22.01 20.86 2.52
CA PRO A 63 -23.32 20.26 2.87
C PRO A 63 -23.98 19.51 1.71
N GLU A 64 -23.57 19.78 0.48
CA GLU A 64 -24.01 19.06 -0.71
C GLU A 64 -23.64 17.56 -0.68
N TYR A 65 -22.58 17.18 0.03
CA TYR A 65 -22.19 15.79 0.16
C TYR A 65 -23.19 14.97 0.99
N GLU A 66 -23.70 15.53 2.09
CA GLU A 66 -24.76 14.92 2.87
C GLU A 66 -26.05 14.79 2.07
N LYS A 67 -26.46 15.88 1.37
CA LYS A 67 -27.65 15.91 0.50
C LYS A 67 -27.60 14.84 -0.59
N ALA A 68 -26.40 14.56 -1.15
CA ALA A 68 -26.20 13.53 -2.17
C ALA A 68 -25.95 12.12 -1.59
N ASP A 69 -25.95 11.98 -0.28
CA ASP A 69 -25.59 10.74 0.43
C ASP A 69 -24.24 10.16 -0.01
N LEU A 70 -23.30 11.05 -0.29
CA LEU A 70 -22.03 10.73 -0.96
C LEU A 70 -21.20 9.72 -0.17
N LEU A 71 -21.09 9.89 1.17
CA LEU A 71 -20.25 9.02 1.99
C LEU A 71 -20.81 7.60 2.10
N ASN A 72 -22.14 7.42 2.25
CA ASN A 72 -22.74 6.10 2.23
C ASN A 72 -22.51 5.38 0.88
N ARG A 73 -22.58 6.12 -0.24
CA ARG A 73 -22.27 5.58 -1.56
C ARG A 73 -20.80 5.22 -1.69
N MET A 74 -19.91 6.02 -1.12
CA MET A 74 -18.44 5.81 -1.22
C MET A 74 -17.93 4.64 -0.37
N VAL A 75 -18.58 4.32 0.76
CA VAL A 75 -18.16 3.21 1.61
C VAL A 75 -18.71 1.86 1.17
N GLU A 76 -19.63 1.83 0.20
CA GLU A 76 -20.11 0.59 -0.40
C GLU A 76 -19.43 0.35 -1.75
N PRO A 77 -18.91 -0.87 -2.00
CA PRO A 77 -18.35 -1.19 -3.31
C PRO A 77 -19.45 -1.23 -4.38
N GLU A 78 -19.13 -0.74 -5.57
CA GLU A 78 -20.06 -0.83 -6.70
C GLU A 78 -20.37 -2.29 -7.07
N ARG A 79 -19.39 -3.19 -6.97
CA ARG A 79 -19.56 -4.63 -7.22
C ARG A 79 -18.57 -5.45 -6.41
N MET A 80 -19.03 -6.59 -5.92
CA MET A 80 -18.21 -7.59 -5.26
C MET A 80 -18.49 -8.97 -5.89
N PHE A 81 -17.49 -9.56 -6.53
CA PHE A 81 -17.58 -10.91 -7.09
C PHE A 81 -16.94 -11.91 -6.14
N THR A 82 -17.66 -12.98 -5.85
CA THR A 82 -17.17 -14.14 -5.11
C THR A 82 -17.37 -15.38 -5.98
N PHE A 83 -16.34 -16.17 -6.15
CA PHE A 83 -16.36 -17.34 -7.02
C PHE A 83 -15.51 -18.48 -6.49
N ARG A 84 -15.92 -19.70 -6.82
CA ARG A 84 -15.17 -20.91 -6.50
C ARG A 84 -14.02 -21.12 -7.47
N VAL A 85 -12.83 -21.46 -6.93
CA VAL A 85 -11.65 -21.82 -7.71
C VAL A 85 -11.28 -23.26 -7.40
N VAL A 86 -11.42 -24.17 -8.35
CA VAL A 86 -11.07 -25.58 -8.21
C VAL A 86 -9.77 -25.84 -8.96
N TRP A 87 -8.83 -26.50 -8.31
CA TRP A 87 -7.54 -26.86 -8.91
C TRP A 87 -7.07 -28.22 -8.41
N MET A 88 -6.07 -28.79 -9.07
CA MET A 88 -5.55 -30.13 -8.76
C MET A 88 -4.07 -30.01 -8.36
N ASP A 89 -3.67 -30.69 -7.27
CA ASP A 89 -2.28 -30.77 -6.86
C ASP A 89 -1.46 -31.72 -7.75
N ASP A 90 -0.16 -31.82 -7.48
CA ASP A 90 0.73 -32.71 -8.25
C ASP A 90 0.49 -34.21 -7.98
N ASN A 91 -0.25 -34.54 -6.92
CA ASN A 91 -0.66 -35.90 -6.58
C ASN A 91 -2.02 -36.31 -7.19
N GLY A 92 -2.68 -35.37 -7.91
CA GLY A 92 -3.99 -35.62 -8.51
C GLY A 92 -5.18 -35.36 -7.59
N ASN A 93 -4.99 -34.78 -6.40
CA ASN A 93 -6.08 -34.43 -5.50
C ASN A 93 -6.70 -33.09 -5.88
N TYR A 94 -8.03 -32.97 -5.76
CA TYR A 94 -8.76 -31.73 -6.01
C TYR A 94 -8.83 -30.87 -4.77
N HIS A 95 -8.61 -29.58 -4.96
CA HIS A 95 -8.69 -28.55 -3.93
C HIS A 95 -9.67 -27.46 -4.35
N THR A 96 -10.29 -26.81 -3.36
CA THR A 96 -11.23 -25.71 -3.59
C THR A 96 -10.85 -24.54 -2.74
N ASN A 97 -10.69 -23.39 -3.41
CA ASN A 97 -10.48 -22.08 -2.78
C ASN A 97 -11.59 -21.13 -3.20
N ILE A 98 -11.68 -19.99 -2.50
CA ILE A 98 -12.60 -18.91 -2.84
C ILE A 98 -11.82 -17.76 -3.46
N GLY A 99 -12.27 -17.31 -4.63
CA GLY A 99 -11.75 -16.14 -5.31
C GLY A 99 -12.66 -14.93 -5.10
N TYR A 100 -12.06 -13.74 -5.03
CA TYR A 100 -12.75 -12.47 -4.84
C TYR A 100 -12.25 -11.42 -5.82
N ARG A 101 -13.17 -10.55 -6.30
CA ARG A 101 -12.82 -9.29 -6.94
C ARG A 101 -13.81 -8.22 -6.52
N CYS A 102 -13.30 -7.13 -5.95
CA CYS A 102 -14.04 -5.94 -5.57
C CYS A 102 -13.74 -4.84 -6.58
N GLN A 103 -14.75 -4.40 -7.31
CA GLN A 103 -14.80 -3.20 -8.09
C GLN A 103 -15.40 -2.13 -7.20
N PHE A 104 -14.51 -1.36 -6.51
CA PHE A 104 -14.97 -0.56 -5.38
C PHE A 104 -15.55 0.78 -5.83
N ASN A 105 -14.80 1.56 -6.61
CA ASN A 105 -15.25 2.84 -7.13
C ASN A 105 -14.59 3.12 -8.47
N GLY A 106 -15.39 3.32 -9.50
CA GLY A 106 -14.97 3.58 -10.89
C GLY A 106 -15.09 5.03 -11.33
N ALA A 107 -15.43 5.97 -10.44
CA ALA A 107 -15.73 7.35 -10.81
C ALA A 107 -14.60 8.09 -11.55
N ILE A 108 -13.33 7.73 -11.30
CA ILE A 108 -12.17 8.41 -11.90
C ILE A 108 -11.41 7.56 -12.94
N GLY A 109 -11.90 6.38 -13.28
CA GLY A 109 -11.29 5.49 -14.27
C GLY A 109 -11.53 4.02 -14.01
N PRO A 110 -10.96 3.12 -14.83
CA PRO A 110 -11.08 1.66 -14.64
C PRO A 110 -10.66 1.24 -13.22
N TYR A 111 -11.38 0.25 -12.67
CA TYR A 111 -11.00 -0.27 -11.35
C TYR A 111 -9.57 -0.81 -11.39
N LYS A 112 -8.76 -0.43 -10.41
CA LYS A 112 -7.34 -0.79 -10.38
C LYS A 112 -6.92 -1.22 -8.99
N GLY A 113 -6.29 -2.40 -8.89
CA GLY A 113 -5.72 -2.89 -7.64
C GLY A 113 -5.27 -4.34 -7.71
N GLY A 114 -4.39 -4.72 -6.80
CA GLY A 114 -3.71 -6.02 -6.80
C GLY A 114 -4.62 -7.21 -6.46
N LEU A 115 -4.14 -8.40 -6.80
CA LEU A 115 -4.65 -9.69 -6.33
C LEU A 115 -3.76 -10.17 -5.19
N ARG A 116 -4.35 -10.57 -4.06
CA ARG A 116 -3.65 -11.12 -2.89
C ARG A 116 -3.96 -12.61 -2.75
N PHE A 117 -2.94 -13.45 -2.75
CA PHE A 117 -3.10 -14.88 -2.46
C PHE A 117 -2.47 -15.19 -1.10
N GLN A 118 -3.33 -15.33 -0.09
CA GLN A 118 -2.95 -15.56 1.30
C GLN A 118 -4.07 -16.30 2.03
N PRO A 119 -3.76 -17.24 2.95
CA PRO A 119 -4.78 -18.05 3.65
C PRO A 119 -5.83 -17.25 4.42
N ASN A 120 -5.49 -16.03 4.83
CA ASN A 120 -6.37 -15.17 5.62
C ASN A 120 -7.24 -14.23 4.77
N VAL A 121 -7.23 -14.35 3.45
CA VAL A 121 -8.05 -13.52 2.56
C VAL A 121 -9.53 -13.90 2.68
N TYR A 122 -10.33 -12.91 3.00
CA TYR A 122 -11.79 -12.99 3.06
C TYR A 122 -12.41 -11.64 2.62
N PRO A 123 -13.73 -11.52 2.47
CA PRO A 123 -14.37 -10.29 1.95
C PRO A 123 -13.95 -9.00 2.66
N GLY A 124 -13.81 -9.00 3.99
CA GLY A 124 -13.41 -7.82 4.77
C GLY A 124 -12.03 -7.30 4.39
N ILE A 125 -11.03 -8.19 4.21
CA ILE A 125 -9.69 -7.82 3.72
C ILE A 125 -9.75 -7.22 2.31
N ILE A 126 -10.56 -7.81 1.43
CA ILE A 126 -10.68 -7.31 0.04
C ILE A 126 -11.37 -5.94 0.00
N LYS A 127 -12.43 -5.73 0.80
CA LYS A 127 -13.09 -4.42 0.93
C LYS A 127 -12.17 -3.37 1.54
N PHE A 128 -11.50 -3.68 2.64
CA PHE A 128 -10.51 -2.81 3.26
C PHE A 128 -9.49 -2.29 2.24
N LEU A 129 -8.82 -3.21 1.57
CA LEU A 129 -7.79 -2.87 0.60
C LEU A 129 -8.36 -2.17 -0.64
N GLY A 130 -9.59 -2.50 -1.05
CA GLY A 130 -10.28 -1.85 -2.16
C GLY A 130 -10.67 -0.41 -1.84
N PHE A 131 -11.13 -0.15 -0.63
CA PHE A 131 -11.48 1.18 -0.15
C PHE A 131 -10.24 2.10 -0.06
N GLU A 132 -9.15 1.62 0.54
CA GLU A 132 -7.88 2.37 0.55
C GLU A 132 -7.38 2.67 -0.86
N GLN A 133 -7.59 1.73 -1.78
CA GLN A 133 -7.12 1.87 -3.15
C GLN A 133 -7.79 3.04 -3.90
N ILE A 134 -9.03 3.42 -3.54
CA ILE A 134 -9.72 4.59 -4.10
C ILE A 134 -8.86 5.85 -3.92
N PHE A 135 -8.49 6.14 -2.68
CA PHE A 135 -7.76 7.36 -2.32
C PHE A 135 -6.32 7.33 -2.81
N LYS A 136 -5.66 6.19 -2.68
CA LYS A 136 -4.31 5.98 -3.18
C LYS A 136 -4.20 6.20 -4.68
N ASN A 137 -5.12 5.64 -5.46
CA ASN A 137 -5.13 5.80 -6.92
C ASN A 137 -5.44 7.25 -7.31
N SER A 138 -6.41 7.87 -6.63
CA SER A 138 -6.78 9.27 -6.83
C SER A 138 -5.59 10.21 -6.66
N LEU A 139 -4.76 10.00 -5.63
CA LEU A 139 -3.57 10.80 -5.36
C LEU A 139 -2.55 10.79 -6.51
N THR A 140 -2.45 9.71 -7.27
CA THR A 140 -1.52 9.65 -8.42
C THR A 140 -1.82 10.67 -9.51
N GLY A 141 -3.03 11.24 -9.53
CA GLY A 141 -3.49 12.12 -10.61
C GLY A 141 -3.91 11.36 -11.88
N LEU A 142 -3.62 10.06 -11.97
CA LEU A 142 -3.89 9.23 -13.14
C LEU A 142 -5.36 8.76 -13.18
N PRO A 143 -5.93 8.44 -14.36
CA PRO A 143 -7.33 8.04 -14.51
C PRO A 143 -7.51 6.56 -14.18
N ILE A 144 -7.45 6.20 -12.92
CA ILE A 144 -7.62 4.85 -12.38
C ILE A 144 -8.51 4.86 -11.13
N GLY A 145 -9.55 4.04 -11.13
CA GLY A 145 -10.46 3.84 -10.01
C GLY A 145 -9.91 2.88 -8.94
N GLY A 146 -10.71 2.59 -7.93
CA GLY A 146 -10.35 1.68 -6.83
C GLY A 146 -10.88 0.27 -7.04
N GLY A 147 -10.03 -0.73 -6.91
CA GLY A 147 -10.42 -2.13 -6.92
C GLY A 147 -9.43 -3.02 -6.17
N LYS A 148 -9.86 -4.21 -5.78
CA LYS A 148 -9.01 -5.22 -5.12
C LYS A 148 -9.53 -6.62 -5.36
N GLY A 149 -8.65 -7.61 -5.33
CA GLY A 149 -9.06 -9.01 -5.41
C GLY A 149 -8.10 -9.93 -4.69
N GLY A 150 -8.39 -11.22 -4.75
CA GLY A 150 -7.54 -12.22 -4.15
C GLY A 150 -8.24 -13.55 -3.92
N SER A 151 -7.57 -14.40 -3.15
CA SER A 151 -8.06 -15.72 -2.75
C SER A 151 -7.42 -16.15 -1.45
N ASP A 152 -8.07 -17.03 -0.72
CA ASP A 152 -7.55 -17.76 0.42
C ASP A 152 -6.50 -18.84 0.05
N PHE A 153 -6.09 -18.90 -1.21
CA PHE A 153 -5.02 -19.76 -1.70
C PHE A 153 -3.65 -19.33 -1.16
N ASP A 154 -2.88 -20.28 -0.63
CA ASP A 154 -1.49 -20.07 -0.22
C ASP A 154 -0.51 -20.64 -1.26
N PRO A 155 0.24 -19.78 -1.96
CA PRO A 155 1.26 -20.23 -2.92
C PRO A 155 2.53 -20.78 -2.26
N ALA A 156 2.72 -20.58 -0.94
CA ALA A 156 3.91 -21.05 -0.25
C ALA A 156 3.99 -22.59 -0.27
N GLY A 157 5.16 -23.09 -0.66
CA GLY A 157 5.40 -24.54 -0.73
C GLY A 157 4.70 -25.29 -1.87
N LYS A 158 3.99 -24.58 -2.77
CA LYS A 158 3.39 -25.14 -3.98
C LYS A 158 4.37 -25.17 -5.14
N SER A 159 4.25 -26.17 -5.99
CA SER A 159 5.01 -26.24 -7.25
C SER A 159 4.55 -25.18 -8.24
N ASP A 160 5.40 -24.85 -9.22
CA ASP A 160 5.02 -23.95 -10.31
C ASP A 160 3.83 -24.47 -11.11
N ALA A 161 3.71 -25.80 -11.26
CA ALA A 161 2.61 -26.45 -11.95
C ALA A 161 1.28 -26.32 -11.17
N GLU A 162 1.31 -26.45 -9.85
CA GLU A 162 0.15 -26.24 -8.97
C GLU A 162 -0.32 -24.79 -9.02
N ILE A 163 0.61 -23.83 -8.88
CA ILE A 163 0.32 -22.40 -8.97
C ILE A 163 -0.25 -22.03 -10.34
N MET A 164 0.30 -22.59 -11.42
CA MET A 164 -0.21 -22.37 -12.76
C MET A 164 -1.66 -22.87 -12.90
N ARG A 165 -1.97 -24.08 -12.44
CA ARG A 165 -3.33 -24.65 -12.49
C ARG A 165 -4.32 -23.80 -11.68
N PHE A 166 -3.90 -23.35 -10.48
CA PHE A 166 -4.70 -22.43 -9.66
C PHE A 166 -4.97 -21.12 -10.41
N CYS A 167 -3.94 -20.44 -10.91
CA CYS A 167 -4.07 -19.19 -11.65
C CYS A 167 -4.96 -19.32 -12.89
N GLN A 168 -4.86 -20.43 -13.62
CA GLN A 168 -5.70 -20.69 -14.79
C GLN A 168 -7.17 -20.85 -14.39
N SER A 169 -7.46 -21.59 -13.31
CA SER A 169 -8.82 -21.75 -12.78
C SER A 169 -9.38 -20.42 -12.27
N PHE A 170 -8.59 -19.66 -11.51
CA PHE A 170 -8.96 -18.34 -11.00
C PHE A 170 -9.32 -17.39 -12.16
N MET A 171 -8.46 -17.30 -13.18
CA MET A 171 -8.72 -16.44 -14.33
C MET A 171 -9.92 -16.89 -15.17
N THR A 172 -10.18 -18.19 -15.26
CA THR A 172 -11.36 -18.72 -15.95
C THR A 172 -12.68 -18.22 -15.31
N ALA A 173 -12.70 -18.05 -14.00
CA ALA A 173 -13.84 -17.47 -13.31
C ALA A 173 -13.91 -15.93 -13.45
N LEU A 174 -12.75 -15.26 -13.48
CA LEU A 174 -12.64 -13.80 -13.42
C LEU A 174 -12.73 -13.09 -14.77
N TYR A 175 -12.28 -13.69 -15.88
CA TYR A 175 -11.97 -13.00 -17.15
C TYR A 175 -13.13 -12.20 -17.76
N ARG A 176 -14.38 -12.53 -17.43
CA ARG A 176 -15.59 -11.84 -17.95
C ARG A 176 -15.80 -10.47 -17.34
N TYR A 177 -15.21 -10.23 -16.18
CA TYR A 177 -15.44 -9.04 -15.35
C TYR A 177 -14.30 -8.03 -15.40
N ILE A 178 -13.21 -8.37 -16.11
CA ILE A 178 -12.02 -7.53 -16.22
C ILE A 178 -11.70 -7.19 -17.68
N GLY A 179 -10.93 -6.14 -17.87
CA GLY A 179 -10.52 -5.65 -19.19
C GLY A 179 -9.72 -4.36 -19.05
N PRO A 180 -8.97 -3.95 -20.09
CA PRO A 180 -8.12 -2.75 -20.06
C PRO A 180 -8.86 -1.47 -19.64
N ASP A 181 -10.13 -1.33 -20.06
CA ASP A 181 -10.97 -0.15 -19.81
C ASP A 181 -12.07 -0.40 -18.76
N ILE A 182 -12.08 -1.55 -18.11
CA ILE A 182 -13.08 -1.94 -17.12
C ILE A 182 -12.43 -2.08 -15.75
N ASP A 183 -11.53 -3.07 -15.63
CA ASP A 183 -10.92 -3.45 -14.37
C ASP A 183 -9.56 -4.11 -14.63
N VAL A 184 -8.49 -3.58 -14.06
CA VAL A 184 -7.12 -3.97 -14.32
C VAL A 184 -6.45 -4.47 -13.05
N PRO A 185 -6.50 -5.79 -12.76
CA PRO A 185 -5.77 -6.39 -11.66
C PRO A 185 -4.24 -6.26 -11.81
N ALA A 186 -3.54 -6.40 -10.67
CA ALA A 186 -2.08 -6.37 -10.58
C ALA A 186 -1.59 -7.39 -9.56
N GLY A 187 -0.27 -7.47 -9.35
CA GLY A 187 0.32 -8.23 -8.25
C GLY A 187 0.13 -7.57 -6.88
N ASP A 188 0.13 -8.39 -5.84
CA ASP A 188 0.17 -8.06 -4.43
C ASP A 188 0.80 -9.24 -3.66
N MET A 189 0.64 -9.35 -2.36
CA MET A 189 1.18 -10.47 -1.57
C MET A 189 0.74 -11.82 -2.16
N GLY A 190 1.71 -12.71 -2.37
CA GLY A 190 1.48 -14.03 -2.98
C GLY A 190 1.23 -14.01 -4.50
N VAL A 191 1.27 -12.84 -5.14
CA VAL A 191 1.10 -12.69 -6.60
C VAL A 191 2.20 -11.82 -7.18
N GLY A 192 3.21 -12.46 -7.72
CA GLY A 192 4.33 -11.83 -8.41
C GLY A 192 4.24 -11.94 -9.93
N GLY A 193 5.36 -11.68 -10.61
CA GLY A 193 5.44 -11.76 -12.08
C GLY A 193 5.10 -13.14 -12.65
N ARG A 194 5.42 -14.23 -11.91
CA ARG A 194 5.07 -15.61 -12.28
C ARG A 194 3.55 -15.79 -12.32
N GLU A 195 2.86 -15.45 -11.25
CA GLU A 195 1.40 -15.57 -11.15
C GLU A 195 0.71 -14.69 -12.18
N ILE A 196 1.16 -13.44 -12.35
CA ILE A 196 0.66 -12.52 -13.39
C ILE A 196 0.85 -13.13 -14.78
N GLY A 197 1.98 -13.77 -15.03
CA GLY A 197 2.23 -14.47 -16.29
C GLY A 197 1.21 -15.59 -16.56
N TYR A 198 0.93 -16.44 -15.57
CA TYR A 198 -0.05 -17.52 -15.68
C TYR A 198 -1.48 -16.99 -15.84
N LEU A 199 -1.84 -15.96 -15.10
CA LEU A 199 -3.14 -15.28 -15.22
C LEU A 199 -3.32 -14.66 -16.60
N TYR A 200 -2.32 -13.92 -17.10
CA TYR A 200 -2.38 -13.31 -18.43
C TYR A 200 -2.45 -14.34 -19.56
N GLY A 201 -1.63 -15.40 -19.47
CA GLY A 201 -1.65 -16.48 -20.45
C GLY A 201 -3.03 -17.14 -20.57
N GLN A 202 -3.71 -17.38 -19.45
CA GLN A 202 -5.06 -17.92 -19.43
C GLN A 202 -6.10 -16.94 -19.97
N TYR A 203 -6.03 -15.65 -19.58
CA TYR A 203 -6.91 -14.62 -20.11
C TYR A 203 -6.84 -14.56 -21.64
N ARG A 204 -5.62 -14.51 -22.18
CA ARG A 204 -5.39 -14.50 -23.63
C ARG A 204 -5.97 -15.73 -24.34
N ARG A 205 -5.85 -16.92 -23.74
CA ARG A 205 -6.46 -18.17 -24.30
C ARG A 205 -7.98 -18.08 -24.34
N LEU A 206 -8.61 -17.52 -23.30
CA LEU A 206 -10.07 -17.43 -23.20
C LEU A 206 -10.65 -16.33 -24.12
N LYS A 207 -9.98 -15.20 -24.23
CA LYS A 207 -10.43 -14.05 -25.03
C LYS A 207 -10.08 -14.17 -26.51
N GLY A 208 -8.98 -14.84 -26.85
CA GLY A 208 -8.50 -14.99 -28.21
C GLY A 208 -7.91 -13.72 -28.83
N VAL A 209 -7.67 -12.67 -28.05
CA VAL A 209 -7.15 -11.37 -28.50
C VAL A 209 -5.94 -10.92 -27.68
N TRP A 210 -5.19 -9.95 -28.21
CA TRP A 210 -4.07 -9.33 -27.53
C TRP A 210 -4.52 -8.07 -26.78
N GLU A 211 -5.02 -8.27 -25.56
CA GLU A 211 -5.40 -7.20 -24.61
C GLU A 211 -4.39 -7.15 -23.45
N ASN A 212 -3.15 -6.74 -23.74
CA ASN A 212 -2.09 -6.76 -22.72
C ASN A 212 -2.29 -5.72 -21.60
N GLY A 213 -3.14 -4.72 -21.79
CA GLY A 213 -3.54 -3.76 -20.76
C GLY A 213 -4.45 -4.32 -19.66
N VAL A 214 -4.94 -5.57 -19.77
CA VAL A 214 -5.85 -6.18 -18.79
C VAL A 214 -5.23 -6.45 -17.41
N LEU A 215 -3.92 -6.61 -17.33
CA LEU A 215 -3.16 -6.87 -16.10
C LEU A 215 -1.89 -6.03 -16.09
N THR A 216 -1.44 -5.61 -14.92
CA THR A 216 -0.13 -4.97 -14.76
C THR A 216 0.80 -5.76 -13.85
N GLY A 217 2.10 -5.49 -13.96
CA GLY A 217 3.15 -6.30 -13.33
C GLY A 217 3.57 -7.48 -14.20
N LYS A 218 3.29 -7.40 -15.52
CA LYS A 218 3.67 -8.40 -16.49
C LYS A 218 5.19 -8.44 -16.70
N GLY A 219 5.69 -9.55 -17.24
CA GLY A 219 7.04 -9.64 -17.76
C GLY A 219 7.24 -8.67 -18.93
N PHE A 220 8.47 -8.15 -19.06
CA PHE A 220 8.82 -7.18 -20.08
C PHE A 220 8.55 -7.67 -21.51
N SER A 221 8.76 -8.96 -21.78
CA SER A 221 8.58 -9.57 -23.11
C SER A 221 7.13 -9.60 -23.62
N TYR A 222 6.13 -9.31 -22.76
CA TYR A 222 4.71 -9.30 -23.13
C TYR A 222 3.94 -8.09 -22.59
N GLY A 223 4.59 -6.95 -22.53
CA GLY A 223 3.98 -5.65 -22.25
C GLY A 223 4.10 -5.16 -20.82
N GLY A 224 5.03 -5.69 -20.05
CA GLY A 224 5.40 -5.14 -18.75
C GLY A 224 6.22 -3.86 -18.87
N SER A 225 6.21 -3.02 -17.83
CA SER A 225 7.00 -1.80 -17.75
C SER A 225 8.32 -2.05 -17.03
N LEU A 226 9.37 -1.36 -17.48
CA LEU A 226 10.61 -1.23 -16.72
C LEU A 226 10.35 -0.48 -15.40
N THR A 227 11.26 -0.63 -14.43
CA THR A 227 11.21 0.02 -13.10
C THR A 227 10.04 -0.45 -12.21
N ARG A 228 9.15 -1.35 -12.67
CA ARG A 228 7.97 -1.78 -11.89
C ARG A 228 8.31 -2.49 -10.57
N PRO A 229 9.31 -3.40 -10.50
CA PRO A 229 9.69 -4.05 -9.24
C PRO A 229 10.18 -3.07 -8.16
N GLU A 230 10.90 -2.03 -8.56
CA GLU A 230 11.50 -1.01 -7.69
C GLU A 230 10.52 0.12 -7.34
N ALA A 231 9.46 0.28 -8.13
CA ALA A 231 8.63 1.49 -8.16
C ALA A 231 8.10 1.96 -6.79
N THR A 232 7.71 1.03 -5.91
CA THR A 232 7.22 1.39 -4.57
C THR A 232 8.34 2.00 -3.72
N GLY A 233 9.51 1.38 -3.71
CA GLY A 233 10.67 1.88 -2.98
C GLY A 233 11.21 3.18 -3.56
N TYR A 234 11.27 3.29 -4.90
CA TYR A 234 11.67 4.53 -5.58
C TYR A 234 10.71 5.67 -5.25
N GLY A 235 9.41 5.42 -5.33
CA GLY A 235 8.39 6.39 -4.97
C GLY A 235 8.49 6.87 -3.53
N ALA A 236 8.72 5.95 -2.59
CA ALA A 236 8.91 6.29 -1.18
C ALA A 236 10.12 7.22 -0.97
N MET A 237 11.22 6.99 -1.67
CA MET A 237 12.41 7.85 -1.59
C MET A 237 12.16 9.22 -2.22
N TYR A 238 11.42 9.33 -3.31
CA TYR A 238 11.02 10.61 -3.89
C TYR A 238 10.06 11.37 -2.98
N TYR A 239 9.11 10.68 -2.35
CA TYR A 239 8.23 11.33 -1.39
C TYR A 239 9.00 11.85 -0.17
N LEU A 240 9.92 11.05 0.38
CA LEU A 240 10.83 11.48 1.45
C LEU A 240 11.64 12.71 1.03
N GLN A 241 12.15 12.75 -0.20
CA GLN A 241 12.88 13.90 -0.72
C GLN A 241 12.04 15.18 -0.69
N GLU A 242 10.76 15.11 -1.08
CA GLU A 242 9.86 16.26 -1.02
C GLU A 242 9.53 16.68 0.43
N VAL A 243 9.40 15.74 1.36
CA VAL A 243 9.25 16.04 2.80
C VAL A 243 10.47 16.79 3.34
N LEU A 244 11.68 16.32 3.00
CA LEU A 244 12.93 16.97 3.41
C LEU A 244 13.10 18.34 2.77
N ASN A 245 12.78 18.48 1.46
CA ASN A 245 12.83 19.76 0.76
C ASN A 245 11.91 20.80 1.40
N HIS A 246 10.71 20.38 1.87
CA HIS A 246 9.78 21.26 2.60
C HIS A 246 10.39 21.79 3.90
N GLU A 247 11.18 20.98 4.58
CA GLU A 247 11.90 21.34 5.82
C GLU A 247 13.23 22.07 5.56
N GLY A 248 13.60 22.29 4.30
CA GLY A 248 14.88 22.89 3.93
C GLY A 248 16.09 21.99 4.13
N GLU A 249 15.88 20.67 4.17
CA GLU A 249 16.92 19.65 4.39
C GLU A 249 17.22 18.85 3.11
N ASP A 250 18.45 18.34 2.99
CA ASP A 250 18.86 17.46 1.89
C ASP A 250 18.77 15.99 2.34
N ILE A 251 18.38 15.11 1.41
CA ILE A 251 18.36 13.67 1.61
C ILE A 251 19.76 13.06 1.67
N LYS A 252 20.74 13.72 1.07
CA LYS A 252 22.12 13.26 1.05
C LYS A 252 22.72 13.16 2.46
N GLY A 253 23.25 11.99 2.78
CA GLY A 253 23.83 11.71 4.10
C GLY A 253 22.84 11.31 5.18
N LYS A 254 21.52 11.40 4.94
CA LYS A 254 20.49 10.93 5.90
C LYS A 254 20.61 9.44 6.14
N THR A 255 20.48 9.05 7.40
CA THR A 255 20.41 7.66 7.85
C THR A 255 18.96 7.19 7.95
N ILE A 256 18.68 5.99 7.44
CA ILE A 256 17.33 5.46 7.31
C ILE A 256 17.25 4.06 7.94
N ALA A 257 16.31 3.85 8.85
CA ALA A 257 15.96 2.53 9.35
C ALA A 257 14.76 1.97 8.56
N CYS A 258 14.98 0.83 7.89
CA CYS A 258 13.95 0.09 7.15
C CYS A 258 13.66 -1.26 7.82
N ALA A 259 12.46 -1.79 7.57
CA ALA A 259 12.09 -3.17 7.87
C ALA A 259 11.99 -3.99 6.57
N GLY A 260 12.16 -5.32 6.69
CA GLY A 260 12.11 -6.23 5.55
C GLY A 260 13.34 -6.19 4.64
N PHE A 261 13.34 -7.04 3.62
CA PHE A 261 14.33 -7.06 2.52
C PHE A 261 13.67 -7.51 1.20
N GLY A 262 12.35 -7.29 1.08
CA GLY A 262 11.57 -7.54 -0.14
C GLY A 262 11.80 -6.48 -1.22
N ASN A 263 10.95 -6.50 -2.28
CA ASN A 263 11.04 -5.56 -3.40
C ASN A 263 11.01 -4.08 -2.98
N VAL A 264 10.19 -3.76 -1.98
CA VAL A 264 10.03 -2.39 -1.49
C VAL A 264 11.33 -1.89 -0.87
N THR A 265 11.87 -2.63 0.10
CA THR A 265 13.13 -2.27 0.78
C THR A 265 14.32 -2.30 -0.18
N TRP A 266 14.37 -3.27 -1.11
CA TRP A 266 15.37 -3.29 -2.17
C TRP A 266 15.31 -2.03 -3.03
N GLY A 267 14.11 -1.60 -3.46
CA GLY A 267 13.92 -0.35 -4.20
C GLY A 267 14.36 0.88 -3.38
N ILE A 268 14.03 0.94 -2.09
CA ILE A 268 14.51 2.00 -1.19
C ILE A 268 16.04 2.03 -1.18
N CYS A 269 16.70 0.90 -0.94
CA CYS A 269 18.17 0.81 -0.91
C CYS A 269 18.82 1.26 -2.23
N LYS A 270 18.26 0.79 -3.35
CA LYS A 270 18.76 1.14 -4.70
C LYS A 270 18.64 2.65 -4.99
N LYS A 271 17.48 3.26 -4.65
CA LYS A 271 17.30 4.70 -4.84
C LYS A 271 18.08 5.53 -3.81
N ALA A 272 18.17 5.08 -2.56
CA ALA A 272 18.98 5.72 -1.51
C ALA A 272 20.44 5.80 -1.93
N MET A 273 21.00 4.75 -2.52
CA MET A 273 22.36 4.73 -3.07
C MET A 273 22.55 5.85 -4.10
N HIS A 274 21.62 6.02 -5.04
CA HIS A 274 21.69 7.07 -6.06
C HIS A 274 21.54 8.49 -5.49
N LEU A 275 20.74 8.65 -4.41
CA LEU A 275 20.47 9.93 -3.75
C LEU A 275 21.50 10.26 -2.65
N GLY A 276 22.42 9.35 -2.34
CA GLY A 276 23.44 9.53 -1.32
C GLY A 276 22.93 9.39 0.12
N ALA A 277 21.77 8.75 0.34
CA ALA A 277 21.25 8.39 1.67
C ALA A 277 21.73 6.99 2.10
N LYS A 278 21.75 6.73 3.42
CA LYS A 278 22.22 5.48 4.01
C LYS A 278 21.10 4.69 4.64
N VAL A 279 20.71 3.56 4.05
CA VAL A 279 19.84 2.58 4.71
C VAL A 279 20.72 1.72 5.63
N VAL A 280 20.51 1.79 6.93
CA VAL A 280 21.38 1.16 7.93
C VAL A 280 20.78 -0.09 8.58
N THR A 281 19.52 -0.40 8.33
CA THR A 281 18.85 -1.61 8.87
C THR A 281 18.08 -2.37 7.81
N LEU A 282 18.03 -3.68 7.98
CA LEU A 282 17.09 -4.61 7.34
C LEU A 282 16.49 -5.48 8.44
N SER A 283 15.27 -5.97 8.27
CA SER A 283 14.69 -6.95 9.19
C SER A 283 14.04 -8.13 8.48
N GLY A 284 13.98 -9.25 9.16
CA GLY A 284 13.31 -10.47 8.74
C GLY A 284 12.53 -11.09 9.90
N PRO A 285 11.93 -12.27 9.70
CA PRO A 285 11.29 -13.02 10.78
C PRO A 285 12.24 -13.42 11.90
N ASP A 286 13.54 -13.52 11.59
CA ASP A 286 14.61 -13.95 12.50
C ASP A 286 15.25 -12.80 13.29
N GLY A 287 14.93 -11.54 12.99
CA GLY A 287 15.47 -10.37 13.68
C GLY A 287 15.80 -9.22 12.74
N TYR A 288 16.78 -8.38 13.11
CA TYR A 288 17.27 -7.31 12.23
C TYR A 288 18.80 -7.22 12.20
N ILE A 289 19.33 -6.57 11.16
CA ILE A 289 20.75 -6.22 11.06
C ILE A 289 20.94 -4.71 11.19
N TYR A 290 22.13 -4.32 11.70
CA TYR A 290 22.59 -2.95 11.69
C TYR A 290 23.93 -2.86 10.93
N ASP A 291 23.90 -2.13 9.82
CA ASP A 291 25.04 -1.86 8.96
C ASP A 291 25.38 -0.36 9.00
N PRO A 292 26.36 0.07 9.81
CA PRO A 292 26.68 1.49 9.97
C PRO A 292 27.24 2.12 8.69
N ASP A 293 27.84 1.34 7.78
CA ASP A 293 28.30 1.83 6.49
C ASP A 293 27.15 2.03 5.50
N GLY A 294 26.05 1.35 5.74
CA GLY A 294 24.81 1.36 4.95
C GLY A 294 24.71 0.20 3.97
N VAL A 295 23.54 -0.44 3.96
CA VAL A 295 23.12 -1.42 2.94
C VAL A 295 23.14 -0.77 1.55
N SER A 296 22.84 0.52 1.47
CA SER A 296 22.85 1.32 0.23
C SER A 296 24.23 1.89 -0.13
N SER A 297 25.32 1.43 0.50
CA SER A 297 26.67 1.96 0.26
C SER A 297 27.31 1.50 -1.05
N CYS A 298 26.90 0.35 -1.57
CA CYS A 298 27.40 -0.18 -2.84
C CYS A 298 26.39 -1.15 -3.50
N GLU A 299 26.57 -1.37 -4.80
CA GLU A 299 25.71 -2.26 -5.59
C GLU A 299 25.73 -3.71 -5.11
N GLU A 300 26.88 -4.22 -4.64
CA GLU A 300 26.98 -5.58 -4.14
C GLU A 300 26.00 -5.83 -2.98
N LYS A 301 26.00 -4.93 -1.99
CA LYS A 301 25.09 -5.02 -0.84
C LYS A 301 23.62 -4.95 -1.26
N VAL A 302 23.27 -4.02 -2.15
CA VAL A 302 21.92 -3.85 -2.67
C VAL A 302 21.45 -5.08 -3.47
N ASN A 303 22.31 -5.60 -4.35
CA ASN A 303 22.00 -6.77 -5.17
C ASN A 303 21.87 -8.05 -4.35
N TYR A 304 22.58 -8.17 -3.24
CA TYR A 304 22.48 -9.31 -2.35
C TYR A 304 21.08 -9.48 -1.74
N LEU A 305 20.29 -8.41 -1.60
CA LEU A 305 18.88 -8.52 -1.17
C LEU A 305 18.06 -9.38 -2.14
N VAL A 306 18.38 -9.33 -3.43
CA VAL A 306 17.72 -10.17 -4.46
C VAL A 306 18.12 -11.64 -4.28
N GLU A 307 19.40 -11.91 -4.01
CA GLU A 307 19.88 -13.26 -3.75
C GLU A 307 19.24 -13.85 -2.49
N MET A 308 19.21 -13.09 -1.38
CA MET A 308 18.55 -13.49 -0.14
C MET A 308 17.09 -13.88 -0.36
N ARG A 309 16.36 -13.07 -1.10
CA ARG A 309 14.95 -13.32 -1.43
C ARG A 309 14.79 -14.58 -2.28
N ASN A 310 15.62 -14.76 -3.30
CA ASN A 310 15.57 -15.91 -4.21
C ASN A 310 16.01 -17.22 -3.51
N SER A 311 16.75 -17.14 -2.41
CA SER A 311 17.14 -18.32 -1.61
C SER A 311 15.94 -19.01 -0.95
N GLY A 312 14.81 -18.32 -0.79
CA GLY A 312 13.62 -18.83 -0.10
C GLY A 312 13.78 -19.04 1.41
N ARG A 313 14.98 -18.81 1.99
CA ARG A 313 15.24 -19.03 3.42
C ARG A 313 14.59 -18.01 4.33
N ASN A 314 14.29 -16.82 3.79
CA ASN A 314 13.65 -15.71 4.52
C ASN A 314 14.37 -15.32 5.83
N LYS A 315 15.71 -15.29 5.82
CA LYS A 315 16.56 -14.95 6.95
C LYS A 315 17.41 -13.71 6.68
N VAL A 316 17.24 -12.67 7.50
CA VAL A 316 18.06 -11.46 7.41
C VAL A 316 19.48 -11.68 7.95
N LYS A 317 19.66 -12.68 8.79
CA LYS A 317 20.98 -13.11 9.29
C LYS A 317 21.97 -13.43 8.16
N ASP A 318 21.50 -13.93 7.02
CA ASP A 318 22.34 -14.21 5.86
C ASP A 318 23.14 -12.98 5.39
N TYR A 319 22.53 -11.78 5.51
CA TYR A 319 23.23 -10.53 5.22
C TYR A 319 24.35 -10.24 6.22
N ALA A 320 24.04 -10.42 7.52
CA ALA A 320 25.03 -10.22 8.58
C ALA A 320 26.23 -11.16 8.42
N ASP A 321 25.98 -12.42 8.10
CA ASP A 321 27.02 -13.44 7.92
C ASP A 321 27.92 -13.11 6.69
N LYS A 322 27.33 -12.59 5.60
CA LYS A 322 28.08 -12.23 4.39
C LYS A 322 28.94 -10.98 4.56
N PHE A 323 28.39 -9.92 5.19
CA PHE A 323 29.05 -8.63 5.26
C PHE A 323 29.68 -8.31 6.62
N GLY A 324 29.61 -9.23 7.58
CA GLY A 324 30.24 -9.08 8.90
C GLY A 324 29.63 -7.98 9.77
N VAL A 325 28.31 -7.70 9.59
CA VAL A 325 27.62 -6.66 10.35
C VAL A 325 26.86 -7.23 11.55
N GLN A 326 26.42 -6.36 12.45
CA GLN A 326 25.69 -6.77 13.66
C GLN A 326 24.32 -7.36 13.31
N PHE A 327 23.96 -8.44 14.01
CA PHE A 327 22.65 -9.08 13.94
C PHE A 327 22.00 -9.13 15.33
N PHE A 328 20.73 -8.78 15.41
CA PHE A 328 19.92 -8.74 16.62
C PHE A 328 18.75 -9.72 16.47
N PRO A 329 18.88 -10.93 17.05
CA PRO A 329 17.90 -12.00 16.86
C PRO A 329 16.56 -11.68 17.57
N GLY A 330 15.46 -11.85 16.85
CA GLY A 330 14.09 -11.67 17.38
C GLY A 330 13.70 -10.22 17.67
N GLU A 331 14.59 -9.26 17.43
CA GLU A 331 14.31 -7.83 17.66
C GLU A 331 13.87 -7.08 16.39
N LYS A 332 13.29 -5.89 16.59
CA LYS A 332 12.89 -4.96 15.54
C LYS A 332 13.81 -3.73 15.51
N PRO A 333 14.04 -3.09 14.31
CA PRO A 333 15.03 -2.02 14.17
C PRO A 333 14.57 -0.66 14.73
N TRP A 334 13.42 -0.57 15.39
CA TRP A 334 12.80 0.69 15.76
C TRP A 334 13.50 1.42 16.92
N GLY A 335 14.38 0.74 17.64
CA GLY A 335 15.27 1.32 18.65
C GLY A 335 16.56 1.93 18.11
N VAL A 336 16.85 1.82 16.80
CA VAL A 336 18.06 2.37 16.20
C VAL A 336 17.93 3.89 15.99
N LYS A 337 18.95 4.64 16.43
CA LYS A 337 18.99 6.09 16.25
C LYS A 337 19.38 6.45 14.82
N VAL A 338 18.44 7.02 14.07
CA VAL A 338 18.57 7.42 12.67
C VAL A 338 17.85 8.76 12.43
N ASP A 339 18.00 9.34 11.24
CA ASP A 339 17.26 10.53 10.84
C ASP A 339 15.81 10.19 10.44
N VAL A 340 15.61 9.05 9.78
CA VAL A 340 14.34 8.64 9.15
C VAL A 340 14.01 7.20 9.51
N VAL A 341 12.76 6.93 9.88
CA VAL A 341 12.19 5.59 10.04
C VAL A 341 11.21 5.30 8.90
N MET A 342 11.43 4.20 8.18
CA MET A 342 10.63 3.77 7.02
C MET A 342 10.15 2.32 7.19
N PRO A 343 9.02 2.07 7.90
CA PRO A 343 8.48 0.73 8.05
C PRO A 343 7.96 0.22 6.69
N SER A 344 8.66 -0.78 6.13
CA SER A 344 8.49 -1.24 4.74
C SER A 344 8.21 -2.74 4.59
N ALA A 345 7.93 -3.46 5.69
CA ALA A 345 7.72 -4.91 5.68
C ALA A 345 6.25 -5.31 5.71
N MET A 346 5.60 -5.17 6.86
CA MET A 346 4.29 -5.78 7.13
C MET A 346 3.31 -4.77 7.75
N GLN A 347 2.03 -5.12 7.66
CA GLN A 347 0.95 -4.46 8.38
C GLN A 347 1.13 -4.64 9.89
N ASN A 348 0.84 -3.57 10.67
CA ASN A 348 0.94 -3.56 12.13
C ASN A 348 2.30 -4.03 12.68
N ASP A 349 3.39 -3.67 12.01
CA ASP A 349 4.77 -4.00 12.44
C ASP A 349 5.28 -3.05 13.54
N VAL A 350 4.69 -1.86 13.66
CA VAL A 350 5.03 -0.84 14.66
C VAL A 350 3.89 -0.68 15.66
N HIS A 351 4.15 -1.09 16.91
CA HIS A 351 3.23 -0.98 18.04
C HIS A 351 3.62 0.20 18.94
N MET A 352 2.82 0.47 19.98
CA MET A 352 3.01 1.60 20.89
C MET A 352 4.40 1.61 21.56
N GLU A 353 4.95 0.47 21.96
CA GLU A 353 6.28 0.36 22.54
C GLU A 353 7.38 0.82 21.56
N HIS A 354 7.24 0.44 20.28
CA HIS A 354 8.15 0.87 19.22
C HIS A 354 8.02 2.38 18.93
N ALA A 355 6.79 2.91 18.92
CA ALA A 355 6.54 4.33 18.74
C ALA A 355 7.20 5.17 19.84
N LYS A 356 7.13 4.71 21.08
CA LYS A 356 7.82 5.35 22.23
C LYS A 356 9.34 5.33 22.07
N GLN A 357 9.93 4.24 21.56
CA GLN A 357 11.37 4.16 21.29
C GLN A 357 11.78 5.15 20.18
N ILE A 358 11.01 5.21 19.09
CA ILE A 358 11.23 6.15 17.98
C ILE A 358 11.24 7.59 18.48
N VAL A 359 10.25 7.98 19.30
CA VAL A 359 10.16 9.33 19.89
C VAL A 359 11.32 9.60 20.84
N ALA A 360 11.66 8.64 21.72
CA ALA A 360 12.76 8.77 22.68
C ALA A 360 14.12 8.95 21.99
N ASN A 361 14.30 8.40 20.80
CA ASN A 361 15.49 8.58 19.96
C ASN A 361 15.55 9.93 19.23
N GLY A 362 14.51 10.76 19.36
CA GLY A 362 14.44 12.09 18.72
C GLY A 362 14.29 12.01 17.20
N ILE A 363 13.71 10.94 16.67
CA ILE A 363 13.44 10.78 15.24
C ILE A 363 12.46 11.86 14.79
N LYS A 364 12.81 12.59 13.72
CA LYS A 364 11.96 13.65 13.16
C LYS A 364 11.06 13.15 12.04
N TYR A 365 11.51 12.19 11.23
CA TYR A 365 10.80 11.74 10.03
C TYR A 365 10.33 10.31 10.17
N TYR A 366 9.02 10.11 10.20
CA TYR A 366 8.36 8.81 10.21
C TYR A 366 7.56 8.64 8.91
N ILE A 367 8.04 7.79 8.01
CA ILE A 367 7.57 7.67 6.64
C ILE A 367 7.02 6.25 6.41
N GLU A 368 5.72 6.09 6.48
CA GLU A 368 5.08 4.78 6.31
C GLU A 368 5.20 4.27 4.86
N VAL A 369 5.77 3.10 4.65
CA VAL A 369 5.93 2.51 3.32
C VAL A 369 5.06 1.27 3.11
N ALA A 370 5.03 0.33 4.04
CA ALA A 370 4.08 -0.79 3.97
C ALA A 370 2.63 -0.28 4.12
N ASN A 371 1.64 -1.06 3.70
CA ASN A 371 0.25 -0.71 3.95
C ASN A 371 -0.06 -0.85 5.45
N MET A 372 -0.55 0.22 6.09
CA MET A 372 -0.86 0.28 7.53
C MET A 372 0.21 -0.39 8.41
N PRO A 373 1.48 0.04 8.36
CA PRO A 373 2.54 -0.63 9.12
C PRO A 373 2.46 -0.35 10.62
N THR A 374 1.71 0.69 11.01
CA THR A 374 1.60 1.19 12.38
C THR A 374 0.21 0.92 12.93
N THR A 375 0.12 0.45 14.17
CA THR A 375 -1.19 0.35 14.84
C THR A 375 -1.77 1.75 15.07
N ASN A 376 -3.11 1.89 15.06
CA ASN A 376 -3.74 3.22 15.13
C ASN A 376 -3.35 4.01 16.37
N ASP A 377 -3.27 3.36 17.52
CA ASP A 377 -2.84 3.98 18.79
C ASP A 377 -1.41 4.51 18.70
N ALA A 378 -0.50 3.75 18.10
CA ALA A 378 0.87 4.15 17.86
C ALA A 378 0.98 5.30 16.85
N LEU A 379 0.20 5.24 15.75
CA LEU A 379 0.19 6.28 14.72
C LEU A 379 -0.27 7.62 15.29
N PHE A 380 -1.37 7.65 16.06
CA PHE A 380 -1.84 8.87 16.71
C PHE A 380 -0.84 9.40 17.72
N TYR A 381 -0.22 8.53 18.51
CA TYR A 381 0.85 8.94 19.43
C TYR A 381 2.02 9.61 18.69
N LEU A 382 2.44 9.09 17.53
CA LEU A 382 3.49 9.71 16.71
C LEU A 382 3.04 11.06 16.13
N MET A 383 1.81 11.16 15.64
CA MET A 383 1.24 12.40 15.08
C MET A 383 1.09 13.51 16.12
N GLU A 384 0.93 13.19 17.42
CA GLU A 384 0.85 14.17 18.50
C GLU A 384 2.22 14.78 18.86
N GLN A 385 3.34 14.21 18.37
CA GLN A 385 4.68 14.73 18.69
C GLN A 385 4.99 15.98 17.87
N LYS A 386 5.22 17.11 18.55
CA LYS A 386 5.43 18.44 17.93
C LYS A 386 6.56 18.50 16.89
N ASN A 387 7.59 17.67 17.05
CA ASN A 387 8.79 17.70 16.21
C ASN A 387 8.85 16.50 15.24
N MET A 388 7.75 15.77 15.09
CA MET A 388 7.71 14.60 14.21
C MET A 388 6.81 14.85 12.99
N ILE A 389 7.31 14.53 11.83
CA ILE A 389 6.57 14.54 10.59
C ILE A 389 6.21 13.11 10.23
N VAL A 390 4.91 12.84 10.16
CA VAL A 390 4.36 11.53 9.80
C VAL A 390 3.80 11.58 8.39
N ALA A 391 4.33 10.74 7.49
CA ALA A 391 3.83 10.62 6.13
C ALA A 391 3.05 9.31 5.95
N PRO A 392 1.81 9.35 5.41
CA PRO A 392 0.92 8.20 5.36
C PRO A 392 1.30 7.22 4.27
N SER A 393 1.10 5.93 4.53
CA SER A 393 1.43 4.84 3.62
C SER A 393 0.79 4.98 2.23
N LYS A 394 -0.47 5.41 2.16
CA LYS A 394 -1.20 5.55 0.88
C LYS A 394 -0.59 6.59 -0.08
N ALA A 395 0.05 7.63 0.45
CA ALA A 395 0.78 8.61 -0.34
C ALA A 395 2.20 8.11 -0.67
N VAL A 396 2.92 7.63 0.35
CA VAL A 396 4.33 7.22 0.24
C VAL A 396 4.51 6.03 -0.69
N ASN A 397 3.66 4.99 -0.58
CA ASN A 397 3.80 3.76 -1.38
C ASN A 397 3.03 3.79 -2.71
N ALA A 398 2.51 4.94 -3.12
CA ALA A 398 1.77 5.09 -4.38
C ALA A 398 2.63 4.84 -5.64
N GLY A 399 3.96 4.84 -5.52
CA GLY A 399 4.86 4.59 -6.64
C GLY A 399 4.58 3.29 -7.40
N GLY A 400 4.24 2.22 -6.68
CA GLY A 400 3.91 0.93 -7.31
C GLY A 400 2.66 1.00 -8.19
N VAL A 401 1.58 1.62 -7.75
CA VAL A 401 0.37 1.79 -8.56
C VAL A 401 0.56 2.86 -9.65
N ALA A 402 1.35 3.89 -9.38
CA ALA A 402 1.71 4.89 -10.40
C ALA A 402 2.39 4.24 -11.61
N VAL A 403 3.46 3.45 -11.41
CA VAL A 403 4.12 2.74 -12.50
C VAL A 403 3.21 1.67 -13.12
N SER A 404 2.30 1.06 -12.36
CA SER A 404 1.28 0.20 -12.95
C SER A 404 0.34 0.93 -13.91
N ALA A 405 -0.07 2.18 -13.59
CA ALA A 405 -0.86 2.99 -14.50
C ALA A 405 -0.03 3.48 -15.71
N LEU A 406 1.26 3.78 -15.54
CA LEU A 406 2.17 4.06 -16.64
C LEU A 406 2.34 2.82 -17.56
N GLU A 407 2.34 1.60 -17.00
CA GLU A 407 2.31 0.35 -17.78
C GLU A 407 1.02 0.25 -18.62
N MET A 408 -0.15 0.63 -18.06
CA MET A 408 -1.40 0.70 -18.82
C MET A 408 -1.29 1.70 -19.99
N SER A 409 -0.71 2.88 -19.77
CA SER A 409 -0.49 3.87 -20.84
C SER A 409 0.40 3.32 -21.94
N GLN A 410 1.54 2.71 -21.61
CA GLN A 410 2.43 2.05 -22.58
C GLN A 410 1.71 0.96 -23.36
N ASN A 411 0.84 0.18 -22.69
CA ASN A 411 0.06 -0.87 -23.35
C ASN A 411 -0.99 -0.30 -24.32
N SER A 412 -1.63 0.81 -23.98
CA SER A 412 -2.60 1.48 -24.86
C SER A 412 -1.93 2.11 -26.09
N GLU A 413 -0.76 2.72 -25.90
CA GLU A 413 0.06 3.27 -26.98
C GLU A 413 0.74 2.20 -27.82
N ARG A 414 0.87 0.96 -27.31
CA ARG A 414 1.69 -0.15 -27.87
C ARG A 414 3.17 0.23 -27.99
N LEU A 415 3.64 1.06 -27.09
CA LEU A 415 5.03 1.49 -26.99
C LEU A 415 5.68 0.98 -25.71
N VAL A 416 6.99 1.01 -25.67
CA VAL A 416 7.80 0.73 -24.48
C VAL A 416 8.63 1.97 -24.18
N TRP A 417 8.51 2.47 -22.96
CA TRP A 417 9.33 3.58 -22.47
C TRP A 417 10.62 3.07 -21.84
N SER A 418 11.67 3.88 -21.88
CA SER A 418 12.93 3.57 -21.19
C SER A 418 12.75 3.59 -19.67
N ALA A 419 13.70 3.00 -18.94
CA ALA A 419 13.70 3.03 -17.48
C ALA A 419 13.77 4.46 -16.92
N GLU A 420 14.54 5.33 -17.61
CA GLU A 420 14.70 6.74 -17.27
C GLU A 420 13.40 7.52 -17.46
N GLU A 421 12.68 7.30 -18.57
CA GLU A 421 11.38 7.93 -18.81
C GLU A 421 10.34 7.52 -17.77
N VAL A 422 10.29 6.25 -17.40
CA VAL A 422 9.39 5.75 -16.34
C VAL A 422 9.76 6.35 -14.99
N ASP A 423 11.05 6.41 -14.65
CA ASP A 423 11.55 6.95 -13.38
C ASP A 423 11.29 8.46 -13.26
N GLU A 424 11.49 9.24 -14.34
CA GLU A 424 11.19 10.67 -14.35
C GLU A 424 9.68 10.94 -14.15
N LYS A 425 8.82 10.20 -14.85
CA LYS A 425 7.37 10.30 -14.66
C LYS A 425 6.97 9.91 -13.24
N LEU A 426 7.54 8.85 -12.69
CA LEU A 426 7.32 8.44 -11.30
C LEU A 426 7.71 9.56 -10.32
N LYS A 427 8.89 10.16 -10.49
CA LYS A 427 9.36 11.27 -9.66
C LYS A 427 8.38 12.45 -9.72
N GLY A 428 7.92 12.82 -10.91
CA GLY A 428 6.91 13.88 -11.08
C GLY A 428 5.59 13.58 -10.38
N ILE A 429 5.11 12.33 -10.46
CA ILE A 429 3.89 11.88 -9.77
C ILE A 429 4.05 11.98 -8.25
N MET A 430 5.16 11.46 -7.69
CA MET A 430 5.38 11.48 -6.24
C MET A 430 5.51 12.91 -5.68
N LYS A 431 6.18 13.80 -6.41
CA LYS A 431 6.24 15.22 -6.11
C LYS A 431 4.85 15.85 -6.08
N ASN A 432 4.02 15.53 -7.07
CA ASN A 432 2.64 16.03 -7.12
C ASN A 432 1.79 15.48 -5.97
N ILE A 433 1.93 14.19 -5.58
CA ILE A 433 1.22 13.61 -4.44
C ILE A 433 1.54 14.38 -3.15
N HIS A 434 2.82 14.67 -2.89
CA HIS A 434 3.22 15.47 -1.73
C HIS A 434 2.58 16.87 -1.79
N LYS A 435 2.71 17.56 -2.95
CA LYS A 435 2.17 18.90 -3.15
C LYS A 435 0.66 18.97 -2.86
N VAL A 436 -0.14 18.10 -3.49
CA VAL A 436 -1.60 18.15 -3.31
C VAL A 436 -2.03 17.76 -1.89
N SER A 437 -1.25 16.92 -1.20
CA SER A 437 -1.49 16.59 0.21
C SER A 437 -1.24 17.79 1.12
N VAL A 438 -0.17 18.55 0.90
CA VAL A 438 0.11 19.79 1.64
C VAL A 438 -0.97 20.84 1.39
N GLU A 439 -1.26 21.13 0.12
CA GLU A 439 -2.28 22.11 -0.27
C GLU A 439 -3.66 21.77 0.34
N ALA A 440 -4.04 20.49 0.35
CA ALA A 440 -5.30 20.06 0.95
C ALA A 440 -5.31 20.21 2.48
N ALA A 441 -4.22 19.92 3.17
CA ALA A 441 -4.13 20.13 4.61
C ALA A 441 -4.22 21.63 4.96
N GLU A 442 -3.52 22.49 4.23
CA GLU A 442 -3.54 23.94 4.42
C GLU A 442 -4.93 24.55 4.14
N GLU A 443 -5.62 24.14 3.07
CA GLU A 443 -6.97 24.59 2.70
C GLU A 443 -7.98 24.39 3.83
N TYR A 444 -7.78 23.33 4.63
CA TYR A 444 -8.66 23.00 5.76
C TYR A 444 -8.09 23.39 7.14
N GLY A 445 -6.99 24.16 7.16
CA GLY A 445 -6.41 24.71 8.39
C GLY A 445 -5.70 23.68 9.27
N LEU A 446 -5.24 22.57 8.68
CA LEU A 446 -4.59 21.45 9.38
C LEU A 446 -3.05 21.55 9.40
N GLY A 447 -2.48 22.65 8.87
CA GLY A 447 -1.04 22.84 8.79
C GLY A 447 -0.37 21.76 7.93
N TYR A 448 0.86 21.36 8.31
CA TYR A 448 1.62 20.31 7.60
C TYR A 448 1.21 18.89 8.05
N ASN A 449 -0.09 18.60 8.05
CA ASN A 449 -0.62 17.27 8.37
C ASN A 449 -0.78 16.43 7.10
N LEU A 450 0.28 15.69 6.74
CA LEU A 450 0.30 14.88 5.52
C LEU A 450 -0.69 13.71 5.53
N VAL A 451 -1.07 13.19 6.71
CA VAL A 451 -2.05 12.10 6.84
C VAL A 451 -3.44 12.60 6.46
N ALA A 452 -3.91 13.66 7.09
CA ALA A 452 -5.20 14.27 6.76
C ALA A 452 -5.20 14.85 5.33
N GLY A 453 -4.12 15.53 4.93
CA GLY A 453 -3.99 16.12 3.61
C GLY A 453 -4.08 15.11 2.47
N ALA A 454 -3.43 13.95 2.60
CA ALA A 454 -3.53 12.88 1.61
C ALA A 454 -4.94 12.30 1.52
N ASN A 455 -5.62 12.09 2.65
CA ASN A 455 -6.99 11.61 2.66
C ASN A 455 -7.95 12.62 2.03
N ILE A 456 -7.83 13.91 2.37
CA ILE A 456 -8.66 14.99 1.81
C ILE A 456 -8.40 15.14 0.30
N ALA A 457 -7.15 15.21 -0.14
CA ALA A 457 -6.81 15.34 -1.55
C ALA A 457 -7.34 14.16 -2.38
N GLY A 458 -7.15 12.92 -1.89
CA GLY A 458 -7.66 11.73 -2.54
C GLY A 458 -9.19 11.71 -2.60
N PHE A 459 -9.86 12.06 -1.50
CA PHE A 459 -11.32 12.13 -1.43
C PHE A 459 -11.89 13.22 -2.36
N LYS A 460 -11.34 14.43 -2.35
CA LYS A 460 -11.83 15.59 -3.10
C LYS A 460 -12.01 15.27 -4.58
N LYS A 461 -11.02 14.65 -5.22
CA LYS A 461 -11.08 14.27 -6.63
C LYS A 461 -12.19 13.26 -6.93
N VAL A 462 -12.30 12.22 -6.10
CA VAL A 462 -13.33 11.17 -6.28
C VAL A 462 -14.72 11.71 -5.98
N ALA A 463 -14.88 12.49 -4.91
CA ALA A 463 -16.13 13.15 -4.55
C ALA A 463 -16.65 14.04 -5.67
N THR A 464 -15.78 14.89 -6.23
CA THR A 464 -16.12 15.75 -7.38
C THR A 464 -16.61 14.92 -8.56
N ALA A 465 -15.86 13.86 -8.95
CA ALA A 465 -16.27 13.00 -10.05
C ALA A 465 -17.61 12.30 -9.80
N MET A 466 -17.83 11.78 -8.58
CA MET A 466 -19.11 11.15 -8.21
C MET A 466 -20.28 12.12 -8.22
N MET A 467 -20.07 13.39 -7.80
CA MET A 467 -21.10 14.44 -7.84
C MET A 467 -21.44 14.86 -9.25
N GLU A 468 -20.44 15.04 -10.12
CA GLU A 468 -20.63 15.45 -11.52
C GLU A 468 -21.27 14.37 -12.39
N GLN A 469 -20.97 13.09 -12.13
CA GLN A 469 -21.56 11.95 -12.86
C GLN A 469 -22.97 11.57 -12.36
N GLY A 470 -23.40 12.08 -11.22
CA GLY A 470 -24.76 11.90 -10.70
C GLY A 470 -24.96 10.57 -9.96
N ILE A 471 -26.00 9.83 -10.35
CA ILE A 471 -26.37 8.55 -9.75
C ILE A 471 -25.97 7.43 -10.71
N PHE A 472 -24.95 6.65 -10.32
CA PHE A 472 -24.51 5.48 -11.09
C PHE A 472 -24.07 4.33 -10.16
#